data_ed0302ed7f1dab816d0e938f17d6a53d
#
_entry.id   ed0302ed7f1dab816d0e938f17d6a53d
#
_cell.length_a   1.000
_cell.length_b   1.000
_cell.length_c   1.000
_cell.angle_alpha   90.00
_cell.angle_beta   90.00
_cell.angle_gamma   90.00
#
_symmetry.space_group_name_H-M   'P 1'
#
loop_
_entity.id
_entity.type
_entity.pdbx_description
1 polymer ?
#
loop_
_entity_poly.entity_id
_entity_poly.type
_entity_poly.pdbx_seq_one_letter_code
_entity_poly.pdbx_strand_id
1 'polypeptide(L)'
;MGITADAALAAGATVTGIIPEVFVDKEQAHTGVSHLEVVKDMNVRKKKLIQLGDAFVILPGGFGTLEEFADTADWIHIYQQSNRPVIVANICGLYDPLKTLIRTYMEEGFMDRDEWSNLHFCTTSDQIFSILRESLTDGDVK
;
A
#
# COMPACT_ATOMS: atom_id res chain seq x y z
N MET A 1 -11.98 -1.25 -0.92
CA MET A 1 -11.30 -0.23 -1.76
C MET A 1 -12.29 0.72 -2.45
N GLY A 2 -13.48 0.28 -2.86
CA GLY A 2 -14.49 1.16 -3.49
C GLY A 2 -14.80 2.41 -2.67
N ILE A 3 -15.11 2.27 -1.39
CA ILE A 3 -15.39 3.41 -0.48
C ILE A 3 -14.25 4.44 -0.46
N THR A 4 -12.99 3.99 -0.46
CA THR A 4 -11.83 4.89 -0.49
C THR A 4 -11.73 5.62 -1.83
N ALA A 5 -12.00 4.92 -2.94
CA ALA A 5 -12.04 5.50 -4.26
C ALA A 5 -13.16 6.55 -4.39
N ASP A 6 -14.37 6.24 -3.90
CA ASP A 6 -15.50 7.17 -3.89
C ASP A 6 -15.19 8.43 -3.07
N ALA A 7 -14.58 8.27 -1.89
CA ALA A 7 -14.21 9.41 -1.04
C ALA A 7 -13.14 10.30 -1.71
N ALA A 8 -12.15 9.71 -2.39
CA ALA A 8 -11.13 10.45 -3.12
C ALA A 8 -11.73 11.21 -4.32
N LEU A 9 -12.61 10.58 -5.09
CA LEU A 9 -13.34 11.22 -6.19
C LEU A 9 -14.20 12.38 -5.69
N ALA A 10 -14.94 12.19 -4.58
CA ALA A 10 -15.76 13.24 -3.97
C ALA A 10 -14.93 14.43 -3.48
N ALA A 11 -13.68 14.20 -3.11
CA ALA A 11 -12.71 15.23 -2.75
C ALA A 11 -12.01 15.89 -3.97
N GLY A 12 -12.37 15.50 -5.20
CA GLY A 12 -11.80 16.04 -6.44
C GLY A 12 -10.47 15.42 -6.87
N ALA A 13 -10.05 14.30 -6.26
CA ALA A 13 -8.84 13.61 -6.65
C ALA A 13 -9.05 12.74 -7.90
N THR A 14 -7.99 12.54 -8.67
CA THR A 14 -7.97 11.55 -9.74
C THR A 14 -7.73 10.16 -9.15
N VAL A 15 -8.57 9.19 -9.52
CA VAL A 15 -8.46 7.81 -9.07
C VAL A 15 -8.19 6.90 -10.27
N THR A 16 -7.11 6.13 -10.18
CA THR A 16 -6.77 5.08 -11.16
C THR A 16 -7.01 3.71 -10.53
N GLY A 17 -7.91 2.94 -11.11
CA GLY A 17 -8.13 1.53 -10.77
C GLY A 17 -7.33 0.63 -11.70
N ILE A 18 -6.70 -0.42 -11.14
CA ILE A 18 -6.02 -1.47 -11.92
C ILE A 18 -6.66 -2.80 -11.54
N ILE A 19 -7.26 -3.47 -12.53
CA ILE A 19 -8.02 -4.70 -12.32
C ILE A 19 -7.57 -5.80 -13.30
N PRO A 20 -7.35 -7.04 -12.85
CA PRO A 20 -7.12 -8.16 -13.74
C PRO A 20 -8.40 -8.55 -14.51
N GLU A 21 -8.25 -9.01 -15.75
CA GLU A 21 -9.33 -9.45 -16.62
C GLU A 21 -10.29 -10.42 -15.91
N VAL A 22 -9.75 -11.36 -15.14
CA VAL A 22 -10.52 -12.39 -14.42
C VAL A 22 -11.53 -11.82 -13.40
N PHE A 23 -11.37 -10.56 -12.98
CA PHE A 23 -12.28 -9.89 -12.04
C PHE A 23 -13.24 -8.91 -12.70
N VAL A 24 -13.04 -8.56 -13.96
CA VAL A 24 -13.94 -7.66 -14.71
C VAL A 24 -15.32 -8.30 -14.85
N ASP A 25 -15.36 -9.56 -15.26
CA ASP A 25 -16.61 -10.31 -15.49
C ASP A 25 -17.38 -10.64 -14.19
N LYS A 26 -16.74 -10.46 -13.03
CA LYS A 26 -17.35 -10.70 -11.71
C LYS A 26 -17.95 -9.44 -11.08
N GLU A 27 -18.15 -8.39 -11.87
CA GLU A 27 -18.68 -7.09 -11.43
C GLU A 27 -17.88 -6.46 -10.26
N GLN A 28 -16.58 -6.78 -10.15
CA GLN A 28 -15.72 -6.24 -9.12
C GLN A 28 -15.00 -4.95 -9.53
N ALA A 29 -15.15 -4.57 -10.81
CA ALA A 29 -14.57 -3.35 -11.34
C ALA A 29 -15.36 -2.12 -10.85
N HIS A 30 -14.67 -1.15 -10.27
CA HIS A 30 -15.23 0.14 -9.92
C HIS A 30 -15.26 1.04 -11.18
N THR A 31 -16.37 1.02 -11.91
CA THR A 31 -16.51 1.74 -13.20
C THR A 31 -16.57 3.27 -13.05
N GLY A 32 -16.75 3.79 -11.83
CA GLY A 32 -16.81 5.23 -11.54
C GLY A 32 -15.45 5.90 -11.32
N VAL A 33 -14.33 5.17 -11.36
CA VAL A 33 -12.99 5.76 -11.20
C VAL A 33 -12.59 6.60 -12.42
N SER A 34 -11.67 7.57 -12.23
CA SER A 34 -11.23 8.47 -13.31
C SER A 34 -10.57 7.71 -14.47
N HIS A 35 -9.78 6.69 -14.14
CA HIS A 35 -9.10 5.82 -15.09
C HIS A 35 -9.21 4.37 -14.61
N LEU A 36 -9.69 3.47 -15.47
CA LEU A 36 -9.72 2.04 -15.20
C LEU A 36 -8.79 1.32 -16.18
N GLU A 37 -7.77 0.68 -15.65
CA GLU A 37 -6.85 -0.13 -16.45
C GLU A 37 -7.11 -1.61 -16.20
N VAL A 38 -7.47 -2.33 -17.28
CA VAL A 38 -7.63 -3.78 -17.27
C VAL A 38 -6.29 -4.41 -17.64
N VAL A 39 -5.80 -5.30 -16.79
CA VAL A 39 -4.52 -5.99 -16.97
C VAL A 39 -4.71 -7.50 -17.04
N LYS A 40 -3.74 -8.18 -17.64
CA LYS A 40 -3.80 -9.62 -17.93
C LYS A 40 -3.99 -10.47 -16.66
N ASP A 41 -3.24 -10.20 -15.61
CA ASP A 41 -3.20 -11.04 -14.41
C ASP A 41 -2.81 -10.23 -13.14
N MET A 42 -2.82 -10.93 -11.98
CA MET A 42 -2.49 -10.33 -10.69
C MET A 42 -1.03 -9.86 -10.60
N ASN A 43 -0.08 -10.52 -11.26
CA ASN A 43 1.33 -10.12 -11.20
C ASN A 43 1.54 -8.78 -11.91
N VAL A 44 0.90 -8.61 -13.08
CA VAL A 44 0.93 -7.32 -13.80
C VAL A 44 0.26 -6.24 -12.98
N ARG A 45 -0.89 -6.52 -12.33
CA ARG A 45 -1.57 -5.58 -11.44
C ARG A 45 -0.66 -5.12 -10.30
N LYS A 46 -0.10 -6.04 -9.53
CA LYS A 46 0.77 -5.74 -8.39
C LYS A 46 1.99 -4.92 -8.81
N LYS A 47 2.67 -5.34 -9.88
CA LYS A 47 3.82 -4.61 -10.42
C LYS A 47 3.47 -3.16 -10.79
N LYS A 48 2.33 -2.94 -11.46
CA LYS A 48 1.88 -1.58 -11.82
C LYS A 48 1.56 -0.72 -10.60
N LEU A 49 0.85 -1.27 -9.62
CA LEU A 49 0.55 -0.57 -8.37
C LEU A 49 1.83 -0.12 -7.67
N ILE A 50 2.84 -1.00 -7.58
CA ILE A 50 4.13 -0.68 -6.98
C ILE A 50 4.88 0.38 -7.81
N GLN A 51 4.86 0.30 -9.13
CA GLN A 51 5.55 1.25 -10.00
C GLN A 51 4.95 2.66 -9.96
N LEU A 52 3.63 2.76 -9.83
CA LEU A 52 2.90 4.03 -9.87
C LEU A 52 2.78 4.72 -8.50
N GLY A 53 2.92 3.96 -7.40
CA GLY A 53 2.74 4.51 -6.06
C GLY A 53 3.99 5.20 -5.53
N ASP A 54 3.88 6.37 -4.94
CA ASP A 54 4.95 7.06 -4.20
C ASP A 54 4.90 6.75 -2.71
N ALA A 55 3.74 6.30 -2.22
CA ALA A 55 3.48 5.82 -0.86
C ALA A 55 2.42 4.72 -0.90
N PHE A 56 2.44 3.82 0.08
CA PHE A 56 1.54 2.66 0.12
C PHE A 56 0.80 2.63 1.45
N VAL A 57 -0.53 2.61 1.40
CA VAL A 57 -1.38 2.48 2.59
C VAL A 57 -2.09 1.13 2.56
N ILE A 58 -1.74 0.29 3.52
CA ILE A 58 -2.29 -1.05 3.69
C ILE A 58 -3.50 -0.97 4.60
N LEU A 59 -4.69 -1.05 4.02
CA LEU A 59 -5.95 -1.04 4.75
C LEU A 59 -6.25 -2.43 5.36
N PRO A 60 -7.16 -2.52 6.36
CA PRO A 60 -7.61 -3.81 6.89
C PRO A 60 -8.10 -4.74 5.79
N GLY A 61 -7.57 -5.99 5.77
CA GLY A 61 -7.88 -6.97 4.75
C GLY A 61 -7.39 -8.38 5.10
N GLY A 62 -7.63 -9.32 4.20
CA GLY A 62 -7.27 -10.73 4.37
C GLY A 62 -5.94 -11.11 3.70
N PHE A 63 -5.84 -12.39 3.28
CA PHE A 63 -4.61 -12.95 2.69
C PHE A 63 -4.13 -12.21 1.43
N GLY A 64 -5.05 -11.75 0.56
CA GLY A 64 -4.67 -10.97 -0.62
C GLY A 64 -4.00 -9.65 -0.25
N THR A 65 -4.46 -9.00 0.83
CA THR A 65 -3.82 -7.78 1.34
C THR A 65 -2.46 -8.07 1.97
N LEU A 66 -2.30 -9.19 2.66
CA LEU A 66 -0.99 -9.62 3.19
C LEU A 66 0.00 -9.95 2.06
N GLU A 67 -0.47 -10.58 0.98
CA GLU A 67 0.34 -10.83 -0.21
C GLU A 67 0.80 -9.51 -0.85
N GLU A 68 -0.13 -8.58 -1.10
CA GLU A 68 0.20 -7.27 -1.68
C GLU A 68 1.14 -6.45 -0.77
N PHE A 69 0.96 -6.54 0.55
CA PHE A 69 1.85 -5.93 1.54
C PHE A 69 3.27 -6.51 1.46
N ALA A 70 3.40 -7.84 1.50
CA ALA A 70 4.68 -8.52 1.47
C ALA A 70 5.43 -8.23 0.15
N ASP A 71 4.75 -8.34 -1.00
CA ASP A 71 5.33 -8.01 -2.31
C ASP A 71 5.81 -6.56 -2.38
N THR A 72 5.00 -5.61 -1.87
CA THR A 72 5.33 -4.18 -1.89
C THR A 72 6.53 -3.88 -1.00
N ALA A 73 6.51 -4.38 0.23
CA ALA A 73 7.56 -4.16 1.20
C ALA A 73 8.90 -4.76 0.72
N ASP A 74 8.89 -6.01 0.28
CA ASP A 74 10.06 -6.70 -0.25
C ASP A 74 10.62 -6.00 -1.51
N TRP A 75 9.74 -5.59 -2.43
CA TRP A 75 10.15 -4.88 -3.63
C TRP A 75 10.85 -3.56 -3.33
N ILE A 76 10.30 -2.76 -2.40
CA ILE A 76 10.89 -1.48 -1.97
C ILE A 76 12.25 -1.71 -1.32
N HIS A 77 12.37 -2.74 -0.49
CA HIS A 77 13.62 -3.14 0.16
C HIS A 77 14.68 -3.56 -0.88
N ILE A 78 14.36 -4.50 -1.78
CA ILE A 78 15.29 -5.01 -2.80
C ILE A 78 15.80 -3.88 -3.71
N TYR A 79 14.93 -2.96 -4.12
CA TYR A 79 15.30 -1.85 -5.01
C TYR A 79 15.76 -0.58 -4.26
N GLN A 80 15.97 -0.68 -2.94
CA GLN A 80 16.50 0.40 -2.08
C GLN A 80 15.70 1.71 -2.19
N GLN A 81 14.38 1.62 -2.28
CA GLN A 81 13.47 2.77 -2.38
C GLN A 81 12.92 3.17 -0.99
N SER A 82 13.80 3.33 -0.02
CA SER A 82 13.46 3.62 1.38
C SER A 82 12.74 4.97 1.59
N ASN A 83 12.75 5.84 0.58
CA ASN A 83 11.98 7.09 0.58
C ASN A 83 10.47 6.89 0.31
N ARG A 84 10.02 5.67 -0.03
CA ARG A 84 8.61 5.35 -0.29
C ARG A 84 8.01 4.65 0.94
N PRO A 85 7.18 5.32 1.74
CA PRO A 85 6.65 4.74 2.97
C PRO A 85 5.63 3.64 2.68
N VAL A 86 5.71 2.56 3.47
CA VAL A 86 4.72 1.49 3.55
C VAL A 86 4.00 1.63 4.88
N ILE A 87 2.74 2.02 4.85
CA ILE A 87 1.97 2.41 6.03
C ILE A 87 0.87 1.37 6.28
N VAL A 88 0.97 0.62 7.35
CA VAL A 88 -0.06 -0.33 7.78
C VAL A 88 -1.07 0.39 8.67
N ALA A 89 -2.31 0.52 8.18
CA ALA A 89 -3.43 1.12 8.90
C ALA A 89 -3.96 0.16 9.98
N ASN A 90 -3.33 0.15 11.14
CA ASN A 90 -3.65 -0.72 12.28
C ASN A 90 -4.60 -0.02 13.28
N ILE A 91 -5.66 0.63 12.78
CA ILE A 91 -6.57 1.45 13.60
C ILE A 91 -7.31 0.64 14.66
N CYS A 92 -7.67 -0.61 14.35
CA CYS A 92 -8.41 -1.50 15.28
C CYS A 92 -7.55 -2.64 15.85
N GLY A 93 -6.22 -2.58 15.76
CA GLY A 93 -5.33 -3.62 16.25
C GLY A 93 -5.33 -4.92 15.42
N LEU A 94 -5.97 -4.94 14.25
CA LEU A 94 -6.04 -6.12 13.37
C LEU A 94 -4.64 -6.65 13.01
N TYR A 95 -3.68 -5.74 12.83
CA TYR A 95 -2.32 -6.07 12.42
C TYR A 95 -1.32 -6.16 13.60
N ASP A 96 -1.79 -6.19 14.87
CA ASP A 96 -0.90 -6.41 16.01
C ASP A 96 -0.13 -7.74 15.94
N PRO A 97 -0.73 -8.86 15.49
CA PRO A 97 0.01 -10.11 15.28
C PRO A 97 1.09 -9.96 14.17
N LEU A 98 0.79 -9.25 13.08
CA LEU A 98 1.76 -8.99 12.00
C LEU A 98 2.92 -8.13 12.50
N LYS A 99 2.63 -7.07 13.25
CA LYS A 99 3.65 -6.22 13.88
C LYS A 99 4.55 -7.03 14.82
N THR A 100 3.96 -7.96 15.58
CA THR A 100 4.71 -8.85 16.46
C THR A 100 5.60 -9.80 15.67
N LEU A 101 5.10 -10.39 14.58
CA LEU A 101 5.89 -11.26 13.70
C LEU A 101 7.09 -10.53 13.10
N ILE A 102 6.88 -9.32 12.57
CA ILE A 102 7.96 -8.50 11.99
C ILE A 102 9.01 -8.16 13.06
N ARG A 103 8.58 -7.82 14.28
CA ARG A 103 9.50 -7.60 15.39
C ARG A 103 10.33 -8.84 15.70
N THR A 104 9.71 -10.02 15.72
CA THR A 104 10.42 -11.30 15.90
C THR A 104 11.47 -11.50 14.79
N TYR A 105 11.13 -11.21 13.54
CA TYR A 105 12.11 -11.29 12.45
C TYR A 105 13.32 -10.37 12.66
N MET A 106 13.11 -9.17 13.18
CA MET A 106 14.21 -8.25 13.52
C MET A 106 15.04 -8.76 14.70
N GLU A 107 14.39 -9.30 15.74
CA GLU A 107 15.06 -9.85 16.94
C GLU A 107 15.89 -11.10 16.62
N GLU A 108 15.41 -11.95 15.70
CA GLU A 108 16.09 -13.17 15.25
C GLU A 108 17.09 -12.93 14.10
N GLY A 109 17.23 -11.69 13.62
CA GLY A 109 18.20 -11.31 12.58
C GLY A 109 17.79 -11.66 11.15
N PHE A 110 16.51 -11.91 10.90
CA PHE A 110 15.99 -12.11 9.53
C PHE A 110 15.66 -10.79 8.81
N MET A 111 15.55 -9.70 9.55
CA MET A 111 15.31 -8.34 9.04
C MET A 111 16.19 -7.35 9.76
N ASP A 112 16.82 -6.44 9.03
CA ASP A 112 17.53 -5.32 9.63
C ASP A 112 16.57 -4.15 9.88
N ARG A 113 16.65 -3.56 11.08
CA ARG A 113 15.76 -2.47 11.48
C ARG A 113 15.95 -1.21 10.64
N ASP A 114 17.17 -0.89 10.25
CA ASP A 114 17.48 0.32 9.51
C ASP A 114 17.03 0.20 8.04
N GLU A 115 17.11 -1.02 7.49
CA GLU A 115 16.64 -1.32 6.13
C GLU A 115 15.12 -1.22 5.99
N TRP A 116 14.36 -1.39 7.11
CA TRP A 116 12.91 -1.34 7.15
C TRP A 116 12.37 -0.09 7.87
N SER A 117 13.15 0.98 7.90
CA SER A 117 12.76 2.26 8.53
C SER A 117 11.55 2.94 7.89
N ASN A 118 11.25 2.61 6.64
CA ASN A 118 10.08 3.10 5.88
C ASN A 118 8.77 2.33 6.16
N LEU A 119 8.79 1.27 6.99
CA LEU A 119 7.62 0.51 7.39
C LEU A 119 7.00 1.07 8.66
N HIS A 120 5.77 1.57 8.56
CA HIS A 120 5.06 2.25 9.64
C HIS A 120 3.78 1.52 10.02
N PHE A 121 3.51 1.34 11.32
CA PHE A 121 2.24 0.86 11.84
C PHE A 121 1.51 2.01 12.51
N CYS A 122 0.42 2.48 11.91
CA CYS A 122 -0.35 3.63 12.37
C CYS A 122 -1.65 3.20 13.03
N THR A 123 -1.95 3.73 14.20
CA THR A 123 -3.18 3.45 14.96
C THR A 123 -4.26 4.50 14.75
N THR A 124 -3.93 5.62 14.11
CA THR A 124 -4.87 6.71 13.79
C THR A 124 -4.70 7.17 12.36
N SER A 125 -5.75 7.76 11.78
CA SER A 125 -5.69 8.39 10.46
C SER A 125 -4.72 9.57 10.42
N ASP A 126 -4.61 10.34 11.50
CA ASP A 126 -3.72 11.50 11.58
C ASP A 126 -2.24 11.09 11.43
N GLN A 127 -1.85 9.95 12.03
CA GLN A 127 -0.51 9.39 11.84
C GLN A 127 -0.24 9.02 10.38
N ILE A 128 -1.22 8.39 9.70
CA ILE A 128 -1.12 8.03 8.28
C ILE A 128 -0.90 9.30 7.45
N PHE A 129 -1.74 10.32 7.66
CA PHE A 129 -1.64 11.58 6.90
C PHE A 129 -0.39 12.39 7.22
N SER A 130 0.16 12.32 8.43
CA SER A 130 1.45 12.96 8.76
C SER A 130 2.57 12.37 7.91
N ILE A 131 2.71 11.05 7.88
CA ILE A 131 3.74 10.36 7.10
C ILE A 131 3.57 10.65 5.60
N LEU A 132 2.33 10.61 5.08
CA LEU A 132 2.06 10.92 3.68
C LEU A 132 2.48 12.35 3.30
N ARG A 133 2.22 13.34 4.16
CA ARG A 133 2.63 14.73 3.90
C ARG A 133 4.14 14.89 3.93
N GLU A 134 4.83 14.28 4.89
CA GLU A 134 6.28 14.31 5.00
C GLU A 134 6.94 13.72 3.76
N SER A 135 6.46 12.55 3.29
CA SER A 135 7.00 11.88 2.11
C SER A 135 6.80 12.67 0.80
N LEU A 136 5.72 13.47 0.71
CA LEU A 136 5.43 14.28 -0.48
C LEU A 136 6.26 15.58 -0.51
N THR A 137 6.62 16.15 0.66
CA THR A 137 7.45 17.36 0.73
C THR A 137 8.91 17.10 0.40
N ASP A 138 9.42 15.92 0.71
CA ASP A 138 10.81 15.52 0.37
C ASP A 138 10.99 15.15 -1.12
N GLY A 139 9.90 14.91 -1.84
CA GLY A 139 9.90 14.57 -3.28
C GLY A 139 9.98 15.78 -4.23
N ASP A 140 9.62 16.98 -3.78
CA ASP A 140 9.59 18.19 -4.61
C ASP A 140 10.96 18.92 -4.71
N VAL A 141 12.04 18.32 -4.22
CA VAL A 141 13.42 18.87 -4.27
C VAL A 141 14.28 18.08 -5.29
N LYS A 142 13.71 17.79 -6.47
CA LYS A 142 14.51 17.30 -7.60
C LYS A 142 14.21 18.08 -8.86
#